data_35228e30aa5615221b4a88cd5517a922
#
_entry.id   35228e30aa5615221b4a88cd5517a922
#
_cell.length_a   1.000
_cell.length_b   1.000
_cell.length_c   1.000
_cell.angle_alpha   90.00
_cell.angle_beta   90.00
_cell.angle_gamma   90.00
#
_symmetry.space_group_name_H-M   'P 1'
#
loop_
_entity.id
_entity.type
_entity.pdbx_description
1 polymer ?
#
loop_
_entity_poly.entity_id
_entity_poly.type
_entity_poly.pdbx_seq_one_letter_code
_entity_poly.pdbx_strand_id
1 'polypeptide(L)'
;MKKVFIPLVFFFCLVIFLAIGLNRDPREIPSPLIGKPAPAFNLVTLESDKTFSPEQMLGKVWMFNVWATWCVACREEHPVLVAFAEKNQVPIVGLSYKEIQPQDPAAKQSDAIKLQVARERSAVWLQRHGNPYTTSVMDLDGRVGIQYGVYGVPETYVIDQQGVIRFKHVGAVTPQLLAEKILPLMQGLGKS
;
A
#
# COMPACT_ATOMS: atom_id res chain seq x y z
N MET A 1 36.93 18.16 38.80
CA MET A 1 35.69 18.67 38.18
C MET A 1 35.65 18.44 36.67
N LYS A 2 36.70 18.70 35.88
CA LYS A 2 36.71 18.48 34.41
C LYS A 2 36.42 17.02 33.95
N LYS A 3 36.84 16.00 34.74
CA LYS A 3 36.69 14.57 34.37
C LYS A 3 35.23 14.07 34.39
N VAL A 4 34.32 14.74 35.11
CA VAL A 4 32.92 14.38 35.19
C VAL A 4 32.09 15.21 34.21
N PHE A 5 32.55 16.39 33.83
CA PHE A 5 31.84 17.29 32.94
C PHE A 5 31.78 16.78 31.50
N ILE A 6 32.86 16.17 31.02
CA ILE A 6 32.93 15.64 29.65
C ILE A 6 31.88 14.51 29.40
N PRO A 7 31.79 13.46 30.25
CA PRO A 7 30.78 12.43 30.05
C PRO A 7 29.35 12.96 30.22
N LEU A 8 29.13 13.97 31.07
CA LEU A 8 27.83 14.61 31.24
C LEU A 8 27.39 15.36 29.98
N VAL A 9 28.29 16.14 29.37
CA VAL A 9 28.02 16.84 28.10
C VAL A 9 27.72 15.82 27.00
N PHE A 10 28.50 14.75 26.91
CA PHE A 10 28.27 13.70 25.92
C PHE A 10 26.91 13.03 26.10
N PHE A 11 26.50 12.75 27.35
CA PHE A 11 25.17 12.20 27.67
C PHE A 11 24.05 13.13 27.22
N PHE A 12 24.12 14.42 27.52
CA PHE A 12 23.12 15.39 27.08
C PHE A 12 23.04 15.52 25.54
N CYS A 13 24.19 15.54 24.87
CA CYS A 13 24.21 15.54 23.40
C CYS A 13 23.60 14.28 22.84
N LEU A 14 23.82 13.11 23.42
CA LEU A 14 23.22 11.84 23.02
C LEU A 14 21.69 11.87 23.23
N VAL A 15 21.22 12.35 24.38
CA VAL A 15 19.79 12.48 24.67
C VAL A 15 19.09 13.41 23.68
N ILE A 16 19.70 14.56 23.37
CA ILE A 16 19.17 15.51 22.37
C ILE A 16 19.12 14.85 20.99
N PHE A 17 20.18 14.17 20.58
CA PHE A 17 20.25 13.47 19.30
C PHE A 17 19.17 12.38 19.18
N LEU A 18 18.99 11.58 20.23
CA LEU A 18 17.93 10.57 20.29
C LEU A 18 16.55 11.19 20.27
N ALA A 19 16.31 12.27 21.01
CA ALA A 19 15.03 12.98 21.02
C ALA A 19 14.67 13.52 19.63
N ILE A 20 15.64 14.09 18.90
CA ILE A 20 15.45 14.55 17.52
C ILE A 20 15.18 13.37 16.59
N GLY A 21 15.91 12.25 16.77
CA GLY A 21 15.72 11.03 15.97
C GLY A 21 14.35 10.39 16.16
N LEU A 22 13.86 10.33 17.39
CA LEU A 22 12.54 9.76 17.73
C LEU A 22 11.35 10.61 17.23
N ASN A 23 11.56 11.91 17.03
CA ASN A 23 10.53 12.78 16.46
C ASN A 23 10.44 12.72 14.92
N ARG A 24 11.32 12.00 14.26
CA ARG A 24 11.21 11.75 12.81
C ARG A 24 10.31 10.53 12.59
N ASP A 25 9.28 10.69 11.77
CA ASP A 25 8.43 9.56 11.40
C ASP A 25 9.24 8.59 10.50
N PRO A 26 9.57 7.38 10.97
CA PRO A 26 10.31 6.40 10.17
C PRO A 26 9.51 5.87 8.98
N ARG A 27 8.21 6.20 8.89
CA ARG A 27 7.32 5.79 7.79
C ARG A 27 7.45 6.69 6.56
N GLU A 28 8.09 7.85 6.66
CA GLU A 28 8.42 8.72 5.53
C GLU A 28 9.76 8.31 4.88
N ILE A 29 9.88 7.07 4.46
CA ILE A 29 11.01 6.66 3.63
C ILE A 29 10.71 7.14 2.20
N PRO A 30 11.51 8.08 1.64
CA PRO A 30 11.29 8.53 0.26
C PRO A 30 11.46 7.34 -0.68
N SER A 31 10.37 6.93 -1.31
CA SER A 31 10.43 5.85 -2.29
C SER A 31 11.18 6.33 -3.55
N PRO A 32 12.16 5.56 -4.05
CA PRO A 32 12.85 5.89 -5.29
C PRO A 32 11.95 5.85 -6.52
N LEU A 33 10.70 5.39 -6.37
CA LEU A 33 9.69 5.33 -7.42
C LEU A 33 8.86 6.61 -7.56
N ILE A 34 8.92 7.53 -6.59
CA ILE A 34 8.21 8.81 -6.70
C ILE A 34 8.77 9.61 -7.88
N GLY A 35 7.88 10.10 -8.74
CA GLY A 35 8.22 10.79 -9.98
C GLY A 35 8.59 9.86 -11.15
N LYS A 36 8.52 8.54 -10.96
CA LYS A 36 8.77 7.55 -12.02
C LYS A 36 7.48 6.88 -12.48
N PRO A 37 7.45 6.35 -13.72
CA PRO A 37 6.36 5.52 -14.18
C PRO A 37 6.12 4.35 -13.22
N ALA A 38 4.86 4.05 -12.97
CA ALA A 38 4.46 2.87 -12.22
C ALA A 38 4.97 1.61 -12.92
N PRO A 39 5.61 0.66 -12.22
CA PRO A 39 6.05 -0.59 -12.80
C PRO A 39 4.91 -1.30 -13.53
N ALA A 40 5.16 -1.70 -14.77
CA ALA A 40 4.19 -2.44 -15.56
C ALA A 40 3.99 -3.85 -15.02
N PHE A 41 2.75 -4.30 -15.00
CA PHE A 41 2.39 -5.67 -14.68
C PHE A 41 1.13 -6.10 -15.44
N ASN A 42 0.90 -7.39 -15.52
CA ASN A 42 -0.34 -7.96 -16.04
C ASN A 42 -0.74 -9.13 -15.14
N LEU A 43 -1.72 -8.91 -14.27
CA LEU A 43 -2.18 -9.89 -13.28
C LEU A 43 -3.65 -10.21 -13.48
N VAL A 44 -4.02 -11.46 -13.16
CA VAL A 44 -5.42 -11.89 -13.15
C VAL A 44 -6.19 -11.14 -12.05
N THR A 45 -7.45 -10.84 -12.33
CA THR A 45 -8.32 -10.18 -11.35
C THR A 45 -8.89 -11.18 -10.34
N LEU A 46 -9.35 -10.65 -9.22
CA LEU A 46 -10.03 -11.43 -8.18
C LEU A 46 -11.32 -12.07 -8.71
N GLU A 47 -12.08 -11.29 -9.49
CA GLU A 47 -13.45 -11.62 -9.88
C GLU A 47 -13.52 -12.56 -11.10
N SER A 48 -12.43 -12.63 -11.89
CA SER A 48 -12.44 -13.39 -13.15
C SER A 48 -11.04 -13.71 -13.64
N ASP A 49 -10.96 -14.47 -14.75
CA ASP A 49 -9.68 -14.75 -15.44
C ASP A 49 -9.23 -13.61 -16.37
N LYS A 50 -9.97 -12.49 -16.37
CA LYS A 50 -9.50 -11.27 -17.03
C LYS A 50 -8.24 -10.76 -16.33
N THR A 51 -7.39 -10.11 -17.10
CA THR A 51 -6.19 -9.47 -16.55
C THR A 51 -6.36 -7.97 -16.47
N PHE A 52 -5.64 -7.38 -15.54
CA PHE A 52 -5.55 -5.94 -15.37
C PHE A 52 -4.08 -5.53 -15.46
N SER A 53 -3.85 -4.39 -16.11
CA SER A 53 -2.56 -3.71 -16.16
C SER A 53 -2.70 -2.21 -15.87
N PRO A 54 -1.64 -1.53 -15.36
CA PRO A 54 -1.67 -0.10 -15.05
C PRO A 54 -2.03 0.79 -16.24
N GLU A 55 -1.74 0.35 -17.46
CA GLU A 55 -2.04 1.08 -18.70
C GLU A 55 -3.55 1.32 -18.88
N GLN A 56 -4.40 0.45 -18.30
CA GLN A 56 -5.86 0.62 -18.34
C GLN A 56 -6.33 1.81 -17.50
N MET A 57 -5.46 2.36 -16.67
CA MET A 57 -5.74 3.52 -15.82
C MET A 57 -5.20 4.84 -16.38
N LEU A 58 -4.54 4.82 -17.55
CA LEU A 58 -4.08 6.05 -18.19
C LEU A 58 -5.23 7.03 -18.42
N GLY A 59 -4.97 8.31 -18.21
CA GLY A 59 -5.98 9.37 -18.24
C GLY A 59 -6.77 9.53 -16.93
N LYS A 60 -6.53 8.71 -15.91
CA LYS A 60 -7.18 8.81 -14.59
C LYS A 60 -6.17 8.92 -13.47
N VAL A 61 -6.50 9.73 -12.46
CA VAL A 61 -5.79 9.69 -11.18
C VAL A 61 -6.40 8.57 -10.35
N TRP A 62 -5.57 7.69 -9.79
CA TRP A 62 -6.03 6.51 -9.08
C TRP A 62 -5.14 6.15 -7.90
N MET A 63 -5.66 5.33 -7.01
CA MET A 63 -4.93 4.77 -5.89
C MET A 63 -4.61 3.30 -6.16
N PHE A 64 -3.41 2.88 -5.77
CA PHE A 64 -2.98 1.49 -5.75
C PHE A 64 -2.70 1.11 -4.31
N ASN A 65 -3.50 0.19 -3.77
CA ASN A 65 -3.41 -0.24 -2.38
C ASN A 65 -2.98 -1.71 -2.32
N VAL A 66 -1.90 -1.97 -1.61
CA VAL A 66 -1.34 -3.31 -1.40
C VAL A 66 -1.86 -3.86 -0.09
N TRP A 67 -2.57 -4.97 -0.14
CA TRP A 67 -3.28 -5.54 0.98
C TRP A 67 -3.26 -7.07 1.02
N ALA A 68 -3.68 -7.68 2.11
CA ALA A 68 -3.89 -9.12 2.22
C ALA A 68 -4.89 -9.45 3.33
N THR A 69 -5.55 -10.60 3.26
CA THR A 69 -6.54 -11.02 4.28
C THR A 69 -5.90 -11.31 5.64
N TRP A 70 -4.65 -11.78 5.65
CA TRP A 70 -3.86 -12.08 6.85
C TRP A 70 -3.28 -10.83 7.53
N CYS A 71 -3.39 -9.66 6.93
CA CYS A 71 -2.79 -8.42 7.39
C CYS A 71 -3.71 -7.71 8.41
N VAL A 72 -3.27 -7.59 9.65
CA VAL A 72 -4.04 -6.93 10.72
C VAL A 72 -4.22 -5.43 10.46
N ALA A 73 -3.13 -4.73 10.08
CA ALA A 73 -3.17 -3.30 9.78
C ALA A 73 -4.01 -2.98 8.53
N CYS A 74 -4.10 -3.92 7.57
CA CYS A 74 -5.02 -3.77 6.43
C CYS A 74 -6.49 -3.78 6.89
N ARG A 75 -6.82 -4.57 7.91
CA ARG A 75 -8.17 -4.58 8.50
C ARG A 75 -8.50 -3.26 9.19
N GLU A 76 -7.50 -2.62 9.79
CA GLU A 76 -7.68 -1.32 10.47
C GLU A 76 -7.93 -0.18 9.47
N GLU A 77 -7.23 -0.15 8.33
CA GLU A 77 -7.43 0.88 7.31
C GLU A 77 -8.69 0.66 6.47
N HIS A 78 -9.16 -0.56 6.35
CA HIS A 78 -10.18 -0.95 5.38
C HIS A 78 -11.49 -0.15 5.47
N PRO A 79 -12.09 0.10 6.67
CA PRO A 79 -13.28 0.95 6.79
C PRO A 79 -13.04 2.38 6.28
N VAL A 80 -11.82 2.88 6.41
CA VAL A 80 -11.42 4.21 5.92
C VAL A 80 -11.43 4.25 4.39
N LEU A 81 -10.88 3.20 3.75
CA LEU A 81 -10.87 3.08 2.29
C LEU A 81 -12.28 2.88 1.73
N VAL A 82 -13.13 2.08 2.38
CA VAL A 82 -14.55 1.89 2.00
C VAL A 82 -15.29 3.22 2.03
N ALA A 83 -15.23 3.94 3.14
CA ALA A 83 -15.88 5.25 3.27
C ALA A 83 -15.31 6.29 2.29
N PHE A 84 -14.04 6.20 1.94
CA PHE A 84 -13.41 7.05 0.93
C PHE A 84 -13.92 6.72 -0.48
N ALA A 85 -13.98 5.46 -0.85
CA ALA A 85 -14.44 5.01 -2.17
C ALA A 85 -15.91 5.41 -2.41
N GLU A 86 -16.77 5.27 -1.41
CA GLU A 86 -18.18 5.65 -1.50
C GLU A 86 -18.38 7.16 -1.74
N LYS A 87 -17.53 8.00 -1.15
CA LYS A 87 -17.67 9.46 -1.21
C LYS A 87 -17.02 10.10 -2.42
N ASN A 88 -15.91 9.56 -2.92
CA ASN A 88 -15.02 10.30 -3.81
C ASN A 88 -14.97 9.76 -5.25
N GLN A 89 -15.58 8.63 -5.55
CA GLN A 89 -15.59 7.99 -6.88
C GLN A 89 -14.18 7.85 -7.51
N VAL A 90 -13.14 7.84 -6.68
CA VAL A 90 -11.75 7.69 -7.12
C VAL A 90 -11.46 6.21 -7.29
N PRO A 91 -10.95 5.76 -8.45
CA PRO A 91 -10.59 4.38 -8.63
C PRO A 91 -9.51 3.94 -7.64
N ILE A 92 -9.78 2.86 -6.93
CA ILE A 92 -8.80 2.17 -6.07
C ILE A 92 -8.57 0.79 -6.65
N VAL A 93 -7.34 0.48 -7.03
CA VAL A 93 -6.94 -0.86 -7.45
C VAL A 93 -6.26 -1.56 -6.28
N GLY A 94 -6.78 -2.72 -5.89
CA GLY A 94 -6.21 -3.54 -4.82
C GLY A 94 -5.21 -4.54 -5.36
N LEU A 95 -4.02 -4.63 -4.76
CA LEU A 95 -3.07 -5.73 -4.98
C LEU A 95 -3.18 -6.71 -3.82
N SER A 96 -3.83 -7.86 -4.02
CA SER A 96 -3.82 -8.96 -3.05
C SER A 96 -2.43 -9.61 -3.05
N TYR A 97 -1.64 -9.28 -2.03
CA TYR A 97 -0.21 -9.58 -1.96
C TYR A 97 0.06 -10.84 -1.16
N LYS A 98 0.64 -11.84 -1.82
CA LYS A 98 1.07 -13.11 -1.17
C LYS A 98 -0.01 -13.69 -0.26
N GLU A 99 -1.23 -13.85 -0.79
CA GLU A 99 -2.35 -14.35 -0.01
C GLU A 99 -2.07 -15.77 0.53
N ILE A 100 -1.30 -16.57 -0.22
CA ILE A 100 -0.86 -17.90 0.21
C ILE A 100 0.53 -17.78 0.83
N GLN A 101 0.59 -17.95 2.15
CA GLN A 101 1.85 -17.90 2.91
C GLN A 101 2.60 -19.24 2.84
N PRO A 102 3.94 -19.28 3.02
CA PRO A 102 4.74 -20.50 2.93
C PRO A 102 4.27 -21.65 3.85
N GLN A 103 3.71 -21.32 5.01
CA GLN A 103 3.17 -22.28 5.98
C GLN A 103 1.75 -22.76 5.65
N ASP A 104 1.09 -22.14 4.67
CA ASP A 104 -0.26 -22.50 4.25
C ASP A 104 -0.28 -23.88 3.60
N PRO A 105 -1.24 -24.77 3.90
CA PRO A 105 -1.38 -26.05 3.19
C PRO A 105 -1.52 -25.89 1.68
N ALA A 106 -2.12 -24.81 1.20
CA ALA A 106 -2.24 -24.52 -0.22
C ALA A 106 -0.91 -24.17 -0.89
N ALA A 107 0.13 -23.79 -0.12
CA ALA A 107 1.44 -23.42 -0.68
C ALA A 107 2.11 -24.56 -1.48
N LYS A 108 1.77 -25.82 -1.16
CA LYS A 108 2.29 -27.01 -1.82
C LYS A 108 1.47 -27.46 -3.04
N GLN A 109 0.37 -26.79 -3.34
CA GLN A 109 -0.54 -27.12 -4.43
C GLN A 109 -0.11 -26.45 -5.74
N SER A 110 -0.78 -26.82 -6.83
CA SER A 110 -0.57 -26.19 -8.14
C SER A 110 -0.96 -24.69 -8.09
N ASP A 111 -0.42 -23.90 -9.02
CA ASP A 111 -0.70 -22.47 -9.08
C ASP A 111 -2.19 -22.18 -9.34
N ALA A 112 -2.88 -23.04 -10.06
CA ALA A 112 -4.33 -22.95 -10.25
C ALA A 112 -5.10 -23.09 -8.94
N ILE A 113 -4.73 -24.05 -8.09
CA ILE A 113 -5.34 -24.26 -6.76
C ILE A 113 -5.00 -23.09 -5.84
N LYS A 114 -3.74 -22.63 -5.84
CA LYS A 114 -3.33 -21.44 -5.06
C LYS A 114 -4.17 -20.23 -5.43
N LEU A 115 -4.36 -19.97 -6.73
CA LEU A 115 -5.16 -18.87 -7.22
C LEU A 115 -6.62 -18.99 -6.77
N GLN A 116 -7.22 -20.16 -6.90
CA GLN A 116 -8.58 -20.40 -6.45
C GLN A 116 -8.74 -20.12 -4.96
N VAL A 117 -7.89 -20.70 -4.12
CA VAL A 117 -7.94 -20.51 -2.66
C VAL A 117 -7.72 -19.04 -2.28
N ALA A 118 -6.78 -18.35 -2.94
CA ALA A 118 -6.51 -16.95 -2.70
C ALA A 118 -7.72 -16.07 -3.08
N ARG A 119 -8.36 -16.34 -4.21
CA ARG A 119 -9.59 -15.66 -4.64
C ARG A 119 -10.74 -15.85 -3.65
N GLU A 120 -10.99 -17.09 -3.24
CA GLU A 120 -12.06 -17.43 -2.28
C GLU A 120 -11.86 -16.67 -0.96
N ARG A 121 -10.66 -16.70 -0.40
CA ARG A 121 -10.33 -15.97 0.84
C ARG A 121 -10.52 -14.47 0.68
N SER A 122 -9.97 -13.90 -0.37
CA SER A 122 -10.07 -12.47 -0.65
C SER A 122 -11.53 -12.05 -0.86
N ALA A 123 -12.31 -12.80 -1.63
CA ALA A 123 -13.72 -12.52 -1.86
C ALA A 123 -14.55 -12.57 -0.58
N VAL A 124 -14.40 -13.63 0.24
CA VAL A 124 -15.07 -13.75 1.53
C VAL A 124 -14.70 -12.61 2.47
N TRP A 125 -13.42 -12.23 2.48
CA TRP A 125 -12.95 -11.14 3.30
C TRP A 125 -13.57 -9.80 2.88
N LEU A 126 -13.54 -9.47 1.58
CA LEU A 126 -14.15 -8.25 1.04
C LEU A 126 -15.67 -8.22 1.22
N GLN A 127 -16.35 -9.35 1.08
CA GLN A 127 -17.78 -9.46 1.36
C GLN A 127 -18.11 -9.10 2.82
N ARG A 128 -17.25 -9.53 3.75
CA ARG A 128 -17.44 -9.29 5.19
C ARG A 128 -17.12 -7.85 5.61
N HIS A 129 -16.12 -7.25 5.02
CA HIS A 129 -15.56 -5.96 5.44
C HIS A 129 -15.91 -4.78 4.51
N GLY A 130 -16.63 -5.02 3.42
CA GLY A 130 -16.87 -4.08 2.34
C GLY A 130 -15.79 -4.17 1.26
N ASN A 131 -16.07 -3.67 0.05
CA ASN A 131 -15.10 -3.67 -1.06
C ASN A 131 -14.86 -2.24 -1.56
N PRO A 132 -13.72 -1.61 -1.24
CA PRO A 132 -13.36 -0.28 -1.71
C PRO A 132 -12.78 -0.29 -3.13
N TYR A 133 -12.45 -1.46 -3.67
CA TYR A 133 -11.68 -1.60 -4.90
C TYR A 133 -12.57 -1.58 -6.13
N THR A 134 -12.19 -0.79 -7.14
CA THR A 134 -12.75 -0.88 -8.48
C THR A 134 -12.40 -2.22 -9.13
N THR A 135 -11.20 -2.73 -8.84
CA THR A 135 -10.74 -4.07 -9.17
C THR A 135 -9.64 -4.49 -8.19
N SER A 136 -9.54 -5.77 -7.92
CA SER A 136 -8.42 -6.36 -7.19
C SER A 136 -7.65 -7.33 -8.08
N VAL A 137 -6.32 -7.33 -8.00
CA VAL A 137 -5.44 -8.23 -8.75
C VAL A 137 -4.67 -9.13 -7.80
N MET A 138 -4.29 -10.31 -8.29
CA MET A 138 -3.72 -11.38 -7.47
C MET A 138 -2.22 -11.49 -7.68
N ASP A 139 -1.41 -11.02 -6.74
CA ASP A 139 0.07 -11.13 -6.76
C ASP A 139 0.51 -12.27 -5.83
N LEU A 140 0.30 -13.50 -6.31
CA LEU A 140 0.54 -14.71 -5.50
C LEU A 140 2.01 -14.92 -5.13
N ASP A 141 2.92 -14.62 -6.04
CA ASP A 141 4.37 -14.77 -5.84
C ASP A 141 5.04 -13.50 -5.27
N GLY A 142 4.31 -12.38 -5.23
CA GLY A 142 4.76 -11.11 -4.70
C GLY A 142 5.72 -10.33 -5.60
N ARG A 143 5.84 -10.71 -6.88
CA ARG A 143 6.77 -10.05 -7.82
C ARG A 143 6.38 -8.61 -8.09
N VAL A 144 5.09 -8.33 -8.24
CA VAL A 144 4.61 -6.97 -8.47
C VAL A 144 4.85 -6.12 -7.24
N GLY A 145 4.55 -6.62 -6.04
CA GLY A 145 4.90 -5.92 -4.80
C GLY A 145 6.38 -5.60 -4.70
N ILE A 146 7.27 -6.53 -5.06
CA ILE A 146 8.73 -6.29 -5.09
C ILE A 146 9.09 -5.18 -6.07
N GLN A 147 8.52 -5.16 -7.29
CA GLN A 147 8.75 -4.10 -8.29
C GLN A 147 8.31 -2.71 -7.79
N TYR A 148 7.21 -2.65 -7.04
CA TYR A 148 6.73 -1.42 -6.38
C TYR A 148 7.51 -1.08 -5.11
N GLY A 149 8.49 -1.89 -4.73
CA GLY A 149 9.28 -1.69 -3.52
C GLY A 149 8.45 -1.79 -2.25
N VAL A 150 7.52 -2.76 -2.22
CA VAL A 150 6.69 -3.06 -1.03
C VAL A 150 7.57 -3.65 0.06
N TYR A 151 7.62 -2.98 1.20
CA TYR A 151 8.31 -3.45 2.41
C TYR A 151 7.43 -4.33 3.28
N GLY A 152 6.14 -4.06 3.24
CA GLY A 152 5.12 -4.76 4.01
C GLY A 152 3.73 -4.32 3.59
N VAL A 153 2.71 -4.86 4.23
CA VAL A 153 1.32 -4.49 3.98
C VAL A 153 0.71 -3.87 5.24
N PRO A 154 -0.12 -2.83 5.09
CA PRO A 154 -0.54 -2.22 3.82
C PRO A 154 0.44 -1.14 3.32
N GLU A 155 0.41 -0.91 2.02
CA GLU A 155 1.03 0.25 1.37
C GLU A 155 0.08 0.87 0.35
N THR A 156 0.09 2.20 0.23
CA THR A 156 -0.79 2.91 -0.70
C THR A 156 0.00 3.87 -1.57
N TYR A 157 -0.29 3.85 -2.86
CA TYR A 157 0.30 4.73 -3.86
C TYR A 157 -0.78 5.61 -4.50
N VAL A 158 -0.43 6.84 -4.84
CA VAL A 158 -1.22 7.71 -5.73
C VAL A 158 -0.50 7.80 -7.06
N ILE A 159 -1.20 7.50 -8.13
CA ILE A 159 -0.68 7.47 -9.50
C ILE A 159 -1.48 8.45 -10.34
N ASP A 160 -0.80 9.27 -11.12
CA ASP A 160 -1.43 10.29 -11.96
C ASP A 160 -1.94 9.76 -13.30
N GLN A 161 -2.52 10.66 -14.10
CA GLN A 161 -3.08 10.37 -15.42
C GLN A 161 -2.05 9.87 -16.43
N GLN A 162 -0.77 10.17 -16.23
CA GLN A 162 0.34 9.74 -17.06
C GLN A 162 0.94 8.40 -16.57
N GLY A 163 0.38 7.80 -15.51
CA GLY A 163 0.88 6.57 -14.91
C GLY A 163 2.12 6.78 -14.03
N VAL A 164 2.39 8.01 -13.58
CA VAL A 164 3.56 8.33 -12.73
C VAL A 164 3.16 8.27 -11.25
N ILE A 165 3.96 7.60 -10.43
CA ILE A 165 3.78 7.54 -8.97
C ILE A 165 4.09 8.91 -8.38
N ARG A 166 3.09 9.52 -7.73
CA ARG A 166 3.20 10.86 -7.11
C ARG A 166 3.31 10.81 -5.59
N PHE A 167 2.85 9.73 -4.99
CA PHE A 167 2.89 9.56 -3.55
C PHE A 167 2.97 8.07 -3.18
N LYS A 168 3.64 7.78 -2.08
CA LYS A 168 3.69 6.47 -1.44
C LYS A 168 3.50 6.63 0.06
N HIS A 169 2.63 5.84 0.65
CA HIS A 169 2.48 5.71 2.10
C HIS A 169 2.73 4.27 2.51
N VAL A 170 3.49 4.09 3.58
CA VAL A 170 3.76 2.78 4.21
C VAL A 170 2.97 2.71 5.51
N GLY A 171 2.17 1.68 5.66
CA GLY A 171 1.29 1.47 6.82
C GLY A 171 -0.16 1.86 6.53
N ALA A 172 -0.99 1.74 7.57
CA ALA A 172 -2.44 1.94 7.45
C ALA A 172 -2.80 3.39 7.11
N VAL A 173 -3.67 3.54 6.11
CA VAL A 173 -4.26 4.83 5.74
C VAL A 173 -5.23 5.28 6.82
N THR A 174 -5.04 6.50 7.32
CA THR A 174 -5.93 7.12 8.32
C THR A 174 -6.85 8.16 7.67
N PRO A 175 -8.00 8.50 8.31
CA PRO A 175 -8.85 9.60 7.83
C PRO A 175 -8.10 10.92 7.71
N GLN A 176 -7.17 11.18 8.63
CA GLN A 176 -6.35 12.38 8.62
C GLN A 176 -5.40 12.40 7.40
N LEU A 177 -4.69 11.30 7.13
CA LEU A 177 -3.82 11.17 5.96
C LEU A 177 -4.58 11.39 4.65
N LEU A 178 -5.79 10.81 4.55
CA LEU A 178 -6.66 11.02 3.39
C LEU A 178 -7.02 12.49 3.22
N ALA A 179 -7.47 13.15 4.29
CA ALA A 179 -7.95 14.53 4.24
C ALA A 179 -6.83 15.55 3.99
N GLU A 180 -5.67 15.37 4.63
CA GLU A 180 -4.60 16.37 4.64
C GLU A 180 -3.58 16.18 3.50
N LYS A 181 -3.37 14.94 3.04
CA LYS A 181 -2.34 14.65 2.01
C LYS A 181 -2.91 14.06 0.72
N ILE A 182 -3.65 12.95 0.80
CA ILE A 182 -4.04 12.18 -0.39
C ILE A 182 -5.08 12.93 -1.23
N LEU A 183 -6.18 13.39 -0.63
CA LEU A 183 -7.26 14.09 -1.34
C LEU A 183 -6.78 15.38 -2.01
N PRO A 184 -6.08 16.29 -1.32
CA PRO A 184 -5.56 17.50 -1.95
C PRO A 184 -4.62 17.21 -3.12
N LEU A 185 -3.75 16.20 -2.97
CA LEU A 185 -2.85 15.78 -4.04
C LEU A 185 -3.64 15.29 -5.26
N MET A 186 -4.61 14.39 -5.08
CA MET A 186 -5.40 13.83 -6.17
C MET A 186 -6.22 14.90 -6.89
N GLN A 187 -6.80 15.85 -6.15
CA GLN A 187 -7.52 17.00 -6.73
C GLN A 187 -6.61 17.92 -7.54
N GLY A 188 -5.37 18.11 -7.08
CA GLY A 188 -4.36 18.86 -7.82
C GLY A 188 -3.97 18.18 -9.14
N LEU A 189 -3.77 16.87 -9.10
CA LEU A 189 -3.41 16.04 -10.28
C LEU A 189 -4.56 15.92 -11.29
N GLY A 190 -5.82 15.97 -10.84
CA GLY A 190 -6.98 15.87 -11.74
C GLY A 190 -7.29 17.14 -12.52
N LYS A 191 -6.66 18.28 -12.17
CA LYS A 191 -6.84 19.58 -12.83
C LYS A 191 -5.76 19.90 -13.87
N SER A 192 -4.72 19.11 -13.92
CA SER A 192 -3.60 19.20 -14.89
C SER A 192 -3.78 18.19 -16.02
#